data_2681b985383c0cb44bb6a1c5351b6c94
#
_entry.id   2681b985383c0cb44bb6a1c5351b6c94
#
_cell.length_a   1.000
_cell.length_b   1.000
_cell.length_c   1.000
_cell.angle_alpha   90.00
_cell.angle_beta   90.00
_cell.angle_gamma   90.00
#
_symmetry.space_group_name_H-M   'P 1'
#
loop_
_entity.id
_entity.type
_entity.pdbx_description
1 polymer ?
#
loop_
_entity_poly.entity_id
_entity_poly.type
_entity_poly.pdbx_seq_one_letter_code
_entity_poly.pdbx_strand_id
1 'polypeptide(L)'
;VGSEMCIRDSSETVRKKAVVEMPDGSTCTTLEYFRDALRRVGIPEERLVVIEVPDSMDDEKKQFQAISQLLEKINEGDTLSIDLSGGMRDTAMLLVTAARCMRDLRGVQTRRVIYAELRGEEPVAHDRTQLYDLFDFVTAMDEFFSTGTAQKLKSYLWSEGEKDPVLHTLLTRINQFSEDLALCRVQKLNDDLNQIDQALKKTPKKSQNLTDLFFRLLKDRFSTEFAELLSSGEKALPALVSWCADHGMYQQALTLLCEQMPEYVCQHIFVQPTPKGWEYLAAQMQNKGCLLYTSPSPRDTR
;
A
#
# COMPACT_ATOMS: atom_id res chain seq x y z
N VAL A 1 6.47 -23.59 7.66
CA VAL A 1 5.14 -24.21 7.58
C VAL A 1 5.02 -24.76 6.17
N GLY A 2 5.34 -26.05 6.03
CA GLY A 2 5.08 -26.77 4.80
C GLY A 2 3.58 -26.88 4.64
N SER A 3 3.02 -26.21 3.65
CA SER A 3 1.61 -26.35 3.38
C SER A 3 1.34 -27.71 2.78
N GLU A 4 0.62 -28.53 3.48
CA GLU A 4 0.12 -29.81 2.98
C GLU A 4 -1.07 -29.68 2.06
N MET A 5 -1.15 -28.61 1.38
CA MET A 5 -2.21 -28.25 0.46
C MET A 5 -2.28 -29.10 -0.79
N CYS A 6 -1.43 -30.09 -0.89
CA CYS A 6 -1.48 -31.07 -1.97
C CYS A 6 -2.46 -32.20 -1.72
N ILE A 7 -3.08 -32.29 -0.54
CA ILE A 7 -4.12 -33.28 -0.29
C ILE A 7 -5.41 -32.75 -0.85
N ARG A 8 -5.61 -33.07 -2.07
CA ARG A 8 -6.84 -32.77 -2.76
C ARG A 8 -7.86 -33.81 -2.40
N ASP A 9 -9.00 -33.35 -2.00
CA ASP A 9 -10.20 -34.15 -1.97
C ASP A 9 -10.30 -35.19 -0.83
N SER A 10 -11.23 -34.90 0.04
CA SER A 10 -11.61 -35.78 1.16
C SER A 10 -12.38 -37.01 0.73
N SER A 11 -12.73 -37.14 -0.56
CA SER A 11 -13.41 -38.35 -1.00
C SER A 11 -12.51 -39.57 -0.83
N GLU A 12 -13.04 -40.61 -0.24
CA GLU A 12 -12.33 -41.88 0.00
C GLU A 12 -11.70 -42.44 -1.28
N THR A 13 -12.28 -42.11 -2.43
CA THR A 13 -11.80 -42.50 -3.76
C THR A 13 -10.52 -41.79 -4.20
N VAL A 14 -10.33 -40.54 -3.77
CA VAL A 14 -9.14 -39.75 -4.14
C VAL A 14 -8.03 -39.99 -3.11
N ARG A 15 -8.33 -40.20 -1.84
CA ARG A 15 -7.35 -40.66 -0.85
C ARG A 15 -6.67 -41.97 -1.31
N LYS A 16 -7.39 -42.88 -1.95
CA LYS A 16 -6.82 -44.11 -2.54
C LYS A 16 -5.98 -43.85 -3.77
N LYS A 17 -6.14 -42.72 -4.48
CA LYS A 17 -5.35 -42.35 -5.67
C LYS A 17 -4.15 -41.47 -5.35
N ALA A 18 -4.08 -40.88 -4.15
CA ALA A 18 -2.96 -40.07 -3.69
C ALA A 18 -1.80 -40.92 -3.17
N VAL A 19 -1.50 -42.01 -3.86
CA VAL A 19 -0.35 -42.88 -3.55
C VAL A 19 0.77 -42.54 -4.50
N VAL A 20 1.92 -42.23 -3.94
CA VAL A 20 3.16 -41.97 -4.67
C VAL A 20 4.00 -43.23 -4.68
N GLU A 21 4.42 -43.67 -5.85
CA GLU A 21 5.38 -44.77 -6.00
C GLU A 21 6.79 -44.22 -5.80
N MET A 22 7.50 -44.78 -4.86
CA MET A 22 8.88 -44.41 -4.53
C MET A 22 9.86 -45.07 -5.47
N PRO A 23 11.09 -44.53 -5.64
CA PRO A 23 12.12 -45.13 -6.49
C PRO A 23 12.51 -46.55 -6.12
N ASP A 24 12.25 -46.97 -4.88
CA ASP A 24 12.51 -48.34 -4.36
C ASP A 24 11.34 -49.31 -4.59
N GLY A 25 10.28 -48.84 -5.30
CA GLY A 25 9.08 -49.61 -5.58
C GLY A 25 8.08 -49.68 -4.41
N SER A 26 8.36 -49.03 -3.30
CA SER A 26 7.38 -48.88 -2.21
C SER A 26 6.34 -47.78 -2.54
N THR A 27 5.19 -47.85 -1.90
CA THR A 27 4.14 -46.85 -2.05
C THR A 27 3.92 -46.12 -0.75
N CYS A 28 3.77 -44.80 -0.81
CA CYS A 28 3.44 -43.97 0.34
C CYS A 28 2.32 -42.98 0.00
N THR A 29 1.71 -42.40 1.02
CA THR A 29 0.74 -41.28 0.81
C THR A 29 1.49 -40.03 0.38
N THR A 30 0.79 -39.10 -0.29
CA THR A 30 1.37 -37.82 -0.66
C THR A 30 1.90 -37.08 0.56
N LEU A 31 1.22 -37.16 1.69
CA LEU A 31 1.64 -36.57 2.96
C LEU A 31 2.97 -37.15 3.45
N GLU A 32 3.10 -38.45 3.45
CA GLU A 32 4.34 -39.13 3.84
C GLU A 32 5.49 -38.77 2.91
N TYR A 33 5.22 -38.69 1.61
CA TYR A 33 6.20 -38.23 0.63
C TYR A 33 6.72 -36.82 0.94
N PHE A 34 5.83 -35.88 1.20
CA PHE A 34 6.25 -34.52 1.55
C PHE A 34 7.01 -34.46 2.87
N ARG A 35 6.57 -35.19 3.89
CA ARG A 35 7.30 -35.29 5.16
C ARG A 35 8.70 -35.78 4.97
N ASP A 36 8.85 -36.86 4.20
CA ASP A 36 10.16 -37.41 3.91
C ASP A 36 11.03 -36.44 3.10
N ALA A 37 10.48 -35.78 2.09
CA ALA A 37 11.18 -34.75 1.33
C ALA A 37 11.67 -33.59 2.21
N LEU A 38 10.85 -33.12 3.15
CA LEU A 38 11.21 -32.06 4.09
C LEU A 38 12.29 -32.50 5.07
N ARG A 39 12.24 -33.75 5.56
CA ARG A 39 13.30 -34.34 6.38
C ARG A 39 14.64 -34.42 5.64
N ARG A 40 14.63 -34.80 4.37
CA ARG A 40 15.85 -34.86 3.53
C ARG A 40 16.53 -33.51 3.37
N VAL A 41 15.77 -32.42 3.38
CA VAL A 41 16.32 -31.05 3.36
C VAL A 41 16.62 -30.48 4.76
N GLY A 42 16.56 -31.34 5.81
CA GLY A 42 17.00 -31.01 7.17
C GLY A 42 15.93 -30.39 8.07
N ILE A 43 14.63 -30.48 7.71
CA ILE A 43 13.54 -30.05 8.57
C ILE A 43 13.12 -31.20 9.47
N PRO A 44 13.32 -31.11 10.82
CA PRO A 44 12.98 -32.16 11.74
C PRO A 44 11.46 -32.31 11.91
N GLU A 45 11.01 -33.53 12.21
CA GLU A 45 9.57 -33.90 12.29
C GLU A 45 8.79 -33.06 13.30
N GLU A 46 9.39 -32.74 14.43
CA GLU A 46 8.78 -31.92 15.48
C GLU A 46 8.45 -30.48 15.04
N ARG A 47 9.05 -30.07 13.93
CA ARG A 47 8.76 -28.74 13.32
C ARG A 47 7.70 -28.80 12.21
N LEU A 48 7.23 -29.99 11.86
CA LEU A 48 6.20 -30.19 10.86
C LEU A 48 4.82 -30.18 11.52
N VAL A 49 3.99 -29.25 11.13
CA VAL A 49 2.60 -29.14 11.61
C VAL A 49 1.67 -29.39 10.42
N VAL A 50 0.78 -30.37 10.58
CA VAL A 50 -0.27 -30.69 9.62
C VAL A 50 -1.55 -29.99 10.06
N ILE A 51 -2.13 -29.19 9.17
CA ILE A 51 -3.42 -28.57 9.38
C ILE A 51 -4.33 -29.03 8.25
N GLU A 52 -5.37 -29.77 8.61
CA GLU A 52 -6.37 -30.24 7.64
C GLU A 52 -7.32 -29.10 7.28
N VAL A 53 -7.40 -28.82 5.99
CA VAL A 53 -8.38 -27.89 5.43
C VAL A 53 -9.49 -28.69 4.76
N PRO A 54 -10.76 -28.50 5.13
CA PRO A 54 -11.86 -29.28 4.56
C PRO A 54 -12.03 -28.95 3.07
N ASP A 55 -12.41 -29.99 2.32
CA ASP A 55 -12.57 -29.92 0.86
C ASP A 55 -13.89 -29.25 0.42
N SER A 56 -14.86 -29.16 1.31
CA SER A 56 -16.16 -28.62 0.97
C SER A 56 -16.26 -27.17 1.35
N MET A 57 -16.57 -26.32 0.35
CA MET A 57 -16.97 -24.92 0.53
C MET A 57 -18.19 -24.75 1.45
N ASP A 58 -18.97 -25.82 1.63
CA ASP A 58 -20.20 -25.79 2.45
C ASP A 58 -19.91 -25.78 3.95
N ASP A 59 -18.65 -25.95 4.37
CA ASP A 59 -18.26 -25.96 5.79
C ASP A 59 -17.32 -24.79 6.14
N GLU A 60 -17.81 -23.56 5.99
CA GLU A 60 -17.09 -22.34 6.36
C GLU A 60 -16.50 -22.40 7.77
N LYS A 61 -17.21 -23.03 8.72
CA LYS A 61 -16.75 -23.14 10.08
C LYS A 61 -15.43 -23.92 10.20
N LYS A 62 -15.29 -24.99 9.45
CA LYS A 62 -14.03 -25.79 9.44
C LYS A 62 -12.91 -25.04 8.73
N GLN A 63 -13.21 -24.29 7.68
CA GLN A 63 -12.24 -23.45 7.03
C GLN A 63 -11.70 -22.38 8.00
N PHE A 64 -12.57 -21.69 8.73
CA PHE A 64 -12.16 -20.76 9.78
C PHE A 64 -11.36 -21.42 10.89
N GLN A 65 -11.71 -22.65 11.29
CA GLN A 65 -10.92 -23.39 12.27
C GLN A 65 -9.50 -23.70 11.76
N ALA A 66 -9.35 -24.10 10.51
CA ALA A 66 -8.05 -24.35 9.91
C ALA A 66 -7.17 -23.08 9.84
N ILE A 67 -7.79 -21.94 9.48
CA ILE A 67 -7.10 -20.64 9.52
C ILE A 67 -6.71 -20.31 10.96
N SER A 68 -7.61 -20.45 11.93
CA SER A 68 -7.31 -20.16 13.34
C SER A 68 -6.12 -20.96 13.83
N GLN A 69 -6.08 -22.27 13.50
CA GLN A 69 -4.94 -23.13 13.84
C GLN A 69 -3.64 -22.65 13.18
N LEU A 70 -3.69 -22.21 11.93
CA LEU A 70 -2.53 -21.62 11.26
C LEU A 70 -2.07 -20.34 11.96
N LEU A 71 -3.02 -19.45 12.27
CA LEU A 71 -2.72 -18.18 12.92
C LEU A 71 -2.15 -18.35 14.33
N GLU A 72 -2.54 -19.40 15.05
CA GLU A 72 -2.00 -19.74 16.39
C GLU A 72 -0.55 -20.20 16.35
N LYS A 73 -0.07 -20.70 15.18
CA LYS A 73 1.31 -21.17 15.01
C LYS A 73 2.27 -20.06 14.58
N ILE A 74 1.76 -18.91 14.20
CA ILE A 74 2.54 -17.78 13.71
C ILE A 74 2.66 -16.73 14.83
N ASN A 75 3.89 -16.41 15.22
CA ASN A 75 4.18 -15.44 16.26
C ASN A 75 4.47 -14.05 15.68
N GLU A 76 4.40 -13.04 16.54
CA GLU A 76 4.81 -11.68 16.20
C GLU A 76 6.28 -11.65 15.76
N GLY A 77 6.56 -10.97 14.65
CA GLY A 77 7.90 -10.86 14.08
C GLY A 77 8.39 -12.08 13.29
N ASP A 78 7.58 -13.12 13.17
CA ASP A 78 7.93 -14.26 12.32
C ASP A 78 8.04 -13.84 10.84
N THR A 79 8.80 -14.62 10.07
CA THR A 79 8.94 -14.45 8.63
C THR A 79 8.31 -15.63 7.90
N LEU A 80 7.36 -15.36 7.02
CA LEU A 80 6.65 -16.38 6.24
C LEU A 80 7.27 -16.57 4.85
N SER A 81 7.36 -17.82 4.44
CA SER A 81 7.50 -18.22 3.04
C SER A 81 6.28 -19.06 2.69
N ILE A 82 5.58 -18.69 1.63
CA ILE A 82 4.28 -19.24 1.26
C ILE A 82 4.40 -19.96 -0.07
N ASP A 83 3.95 -21.20 -0.13
CA ASP A 83 3.82 -21.95 -1.36
C ASP A 83 2.33 -22.12 -1.70
N LEU A 84 1.92 -21.59 -2.84
CA LEU A 84 0.54 -21.62 -3.35
C LEU A 84 0.34 -22.72 -4.41
N SER A 85 1.32 -23.59 -4.61
CA SER A 85 1.36 -24.56 -5.72
C SER A 85 0.33 -25.67 -5.59
N GLY A 86 -0.11 -25.96 -4.38
CA GLY A 86 -1.01 -27.08 -4.10
C GLY A 86 -2.40 -26.64 -3.61
N GLY A 87 -3.29 -27.61 -3.56
CA GLY A 87 -4.62 -27.43 -2.96
C GLY A 87 -5.67 -26.81 -3.88
N MET A 88 -6.82 -26.53 -3.29
CA MET A 88 -7.92 -25.84 -3.97
C MET A 88 -7.64 -24.34 -4.06
N ARG A 89 -8.26 -23.69 -5.02
CA ARG A 89 -8.11 -22.25 -5.24
C ARG A 89 -8.46 -21.43 -4.00
N ASP A 90 -9.47 -21.85 -3.26
CA ASP A 90 -9.89 -21.20 -2.02
C ASP A 90 -8.83 -21.27 -0.94
N THR A 91 -8.14 -22.39 -0.82
CA THR A 91 -7.05 -22.54 0.15
C THR A 91 -5.92 -21.55 -0.14
N ALA A 92 -5.60 -21.35 -1.42
CA ALA A 92 -4.61 -20.34 -1.81
C ALA A 92 -5.09 -18.92 -1.45
N MET A 93 -6.36 -18.59 -1.68
CA MET A 93 -6.95 -17.32 -1.28
C MET A 93 -6.92 -17.13 0.24
N LEU A 94 -7.28 -18.17 1.00
CA LEU A 94 -7.24 -18.13 2.46
C LEU A 94 -5.83 -17.91 2.99
N LEU A 95 -4.82 -18.54 2.41
CA LEU A 95 -3.42 -18.36 2.81
C LEU A 95 -2.92 -16.94 2.54
N VAL A 96 -3.21 -16.41 1.35
CA VAL A 96 -2.82 -15.04 1.02
C VAL A 96 -3.51 -14.05 1.96
N THR A 97 -4.79 -14.27 2.24
CA THR A 97 -5.56 -13.42 3.16
C THR A 97 -5.01 -13.54 4.59
N ALA A 98 -4.76 -14.76 5.07
CA ALA A 98 -4.19 -15.00 6.40
C ALA A 98 -2.80 -14.35 6.55
N ALA A 99 -1.93 -14.51 5.54
CA ALA A 99 -0.62 -13.87 5.54
C ALA A 99 -0.73 -12.35 5.60
N ARG A 100 -1.70 -11.79 4.90
CA ARG A 100 -1.98 -10.36 4.91
C ARG A 100 -2.44 -9.88 6.28
N CYS A 101 -3.42 -10.58 6.88
CA CYS A 101 -3.88 -10.28 8.23
C CYS A 101 -2.75 -10.37 9.25
N MET A 102 -1.88 -11.37 9.16
CA MET A 102 -0.74 -11.52 10.07
C MET A 102 0.27 -10.38 9.94
N ARG A 103 0.52 -9.94 8.73
CA ARG A 103 1.37 -8.78 8.49
C ARG A 103 0.81 -7.53 9.15
N ASP A 104 -0.46 -7.22 8.90
CA ASP A 104 -1.07 -5.97 9.35
C ASP A 104 -1.37 -5.99 10.86
N LEU A 105 -1.68 -7.16 11.45
CA LEU A 105 -2.06 -7.29 12.86
C LEU A 105 -0.92 -7.70 13.79
N ARG A 106 0.10 -8.41 13.31
CA ARG A 106 1.20 -8.95 14.13
C ARG A 106 2.60 -8.60 13.62
N GLY A 107 2.73 -7.77 12.61
CA GLY A 107 4.03 -7.37 12.06
C GLY A 107 4.81 -8.52 11.40
N VAL A 108 4.13 -9.61 11.05
CA VAL A 108 4.74 -10.76 10.38
C VAL A 108 5.15 -10.39 8.96
N GLN A 109 6.37 -10.71 8.58
CA GLN A 109 6.87 -10.38 7.25
C GLN A 109 6.73 -11.56 6.29
N THR A 110 6.31 -11.28 5.06
CA THR A 110 6.30 -12.29 4.00
C THR A 110 7.57 -12.15 3.17
N ARG A 111 8.44 -13.14 3.27
CA ARG A 111 9.73 -13.17 2.56
C ARG A 111 9.59 -13.64 1.12
N ARG A 112 8.74 -14.62 0.89
CA ARG A 112 8.60 -15.25 -0.42
C ARG A 112 7.22 -15.84 -0.61
N VAL A 113 6.67 -15.67 -1.80
CA VAL A 113 5.45 -16.33 -2.28
C VAL A 113 5.79 -17.07 -3.57
N ILE A 114 5.58 -18.37 -3.56
CA ILE A 114 5.92 -19.25 -4.68
C ILE A 114 4.63 -19.88 -5.22
N TYR A 115 4.59 -20.06 -6.52
CA TYR A 115 3.57 -20.83 -7.21
C TYR A 115 4.26 -21.73 -8.24
N ALA A 116 4.02 -23.04 -8.20
CA ALA A 116 4.49 -23.96 -9.20
C ALA A 116 3.34 -24.52 -10.03
N GLU A 117 3.58 -24.68 -11.31
CA GLU A 117 2.68 -25.31 -12.27
C GLU A 117 3.40 -26.44 -13.01
N LEU A 118 2.63 -27.42 -13.47
CA LEU A 118 3.15 -28.44 -14.37
C LEU A 118 3.05 -27.96 -15.81
N ARG A 119 4.17 -27.87 -16.51
CA ARG A 119 4.24 -27.62 -17.94
C ARG A 119 4.65 -28.93 -18.64
N GLY A 120 3.65 -29.68 -19.11
CA GLY A 120 3.89 -31.06 -19.51
C GLY A 120 4.19 -31.93 -18.30
N GLU A 121 5.36 -32.54 -18.28
CA GLU A 121 5.82 -33.40 -17.15
C GLU A 121 6.79 -32.66 -16.20
N GLU A 122 7.20 -31.44 -16.54
CA GLU A 122 8.17 -30.69 -15.74
C GLU A 122 7.46 -29.65 -14.83
N PRO A 123 7.78 -29.63 -13.51
CA PRO A 123 7.31 -28.59 -12.61
C PRO A 123 8.10 -27.29 -12.83
N VAL A 124 7.41 -26.19 -13.04
CA VAL A 124 8.02 -24.86 -13.17
C VAL A 124 7.58 -23.99 -12.00
N ALA A 125 8.52 -23.59 -11.16
CA ALA A 125 8.26 -22.72 -10.03
C ALA A 125 8.40 -21.24 -10.41
N HIS A 126 7.42 -20.44 -10.04
CA HIS A 126 7.37 -18.99 -10.25
C HIS A 126 7.44 -18.28 -8.91
N ASP A 127 8.33 -17.31 -8.80
CA ASP A 127 8.32 -16.37 -7.69
C ASP A 127 7.20 -15.33 -7.92
N ARG A 128 6.26 -15.27 -7.00
CA ARG A 128 5.10 -14.36 -7.02
C ARG A 128 5.17 -13.31 -5.91
N THR A 129 6.31 -13.16 -5.27
CA THR A 129 6.51 -12.22 -4.16
C THR A 129 6.18 -10.79 -4.59
N GLN A 130 6.64 -10.36 -5.77
CA GLN A 130 6.32 -9.03 -6.29
C GLN A 130 4.81 -8.79 -6.44
N LEU A 131 4.06 -9.81 -6.86
CA LEU A 131 2.60 -9.71 -6.96
C LEU A 131 1.95 -9.53 -5.59
N TYR A 132 2.49 -10.22 -4.57
CA TYR A 132 2.04 -10.06 -3.19
C TYR A 132 2.40 -8.68 -2.62
N ASP A 133 3.60 -8.17 -2.91
CA ASP A 133 4.07 -6.85 -2.45
C ASP A 133 3.24 -5.69 -3.02
N LEU A 134 2.54 -5.89 -4.14
CA LEU A 134 1.61 -4.90 -4.67
C LEU A 134 0.46 -4.55 -3.72
N PHE A 135 0.05 -5.47 -2.85
CA PHE A 135 -0.92 -5.14 -1.80
C PHE A 135 -0.41 -4.04 -0.87
N ASP A 136 0.90 -3.99 -0.62
CA ASP A 136 1.50 -2.94 0.20
C ASP A 136 1.46 -1.60 -0.48
N PHE A 137 1.76 -1.59 -1.77
CA PHE A 137 1.63 -0.39 -2.58
C PHE A 137 0.19 0.13 -2.60
N VAL A 138 -0.79 -0.75 -2.86
CA VAL A 138 -2.21 -0.38 -2.85
C VAL A 138 -2.63 0.16 -1.48
N THR A 139 -2.22 -0.49 -0.39
CA THR A 139 -2.54 -0.04 0.97
C THR A 139 -1.89 1.31 1.30
N ALA A 140 -0.64 1.53 0.85
CA ALA A 140 0.07 2.78 1.04
C ALA A 140 -0.57 3.94 0.25
N MET A 141 -1.04 3.64 -0.95
CA MET A 141 -1.76 4.62 -1.78
C MET A 141 -3.15 4.93 -1.22
N ASP A 142 -3.86 3.91 -0.72
CA ASP A 142 -5.16 4.11 -0.07
C ASP A 142 -5.03 4.99 1.18
N GLU A 143 -4.00 4.78 2.01
CA GLU A 143 -3.69 5.66 3.14
C GLU A 143 -3.48 7.11 2.66
N PHE A 144 -2.67 7.32 1.63
CA PHE A 144 -2.40 8.65 1.10
C PHE A 144 -3.67 9.33 0.58
N PHE A 145 -4.46 8.66 -0.25
CA PHE A 145 -5.69 9.23 -0.80
C PHE A 145 -6.79 9.42 0.24
N SER A 146 -6.79 8.66 1.32
CA SER A 146 -7.80 8.78 2.38
C SER A 146 -7.44 9.80 3.46
N THR A 147 -6.16 10.00 3.72
CA THR A 147 -5.69 10.80 4.87
C THR A 147 -4.65 11.86 4.53
N GLY A 148 -4.15 11.90 3.30
CA GLY A 148 -3.02 12.73 2.90
C GLY A 148 -1.65 12.29 3.48
N THR A 149 -1.63 11.21 4.24
CA THR A 149 -0.42 10.70 4.91
C THR A 149 0.30 9.67 4.03
N ALA A 150 1.59 9.84 3.81
CA ALA A 150 2.42 8.94 3.00
C ALA A 150 3.38 8.07 3.82
N GLN A 151 3.04 7.74 5.06
CA GLN A 151 3.95 7.01 5.96
C GLN A 151 4.20 5.58 5.50
N LYS A 152 3.16 4.84 5.12
CA LYS A 152 3.31 3.49 4.55
C LYS A 152 4.01 3.51 3.20
N LEU A 153 3.77 4.56 2.42
CA LEU A 153 4.45 4.77 1.15
C LEU A 153 5.96 4.94 1.31
N LYS A 154 6.39 5.65 2.34
CA LYS A 154 7.80 5.77 2.71
C LYS A 154 8.41 4.40 3.02
N SER A 155 7.73 3.57 3.80
CA SER A 155 8.18 2.21 4.12
C SER A 155 8.30 1.35 2.86
N TYR A 156 7.35 1.45 1.94
CA TYR A 156 7.39 0.75 0.65
C TYR A 156 8.56 1.20 -0.23
N LEU A 157 8.85 2.50 -0.28
CA LEU A 157 10.00 3.06 -1.01
C LEU A 157 11.33 2.45 -0.59
N TRP A 158 11.53 2.26 0.71
CA TRP A 158 12.77 1.68 1.24
C TRP A 158 12.94 0.21 0.84
N SER A 159 11.84 -0.51 0.62
CA SER A 159 11.88 -1.93 0.22
C SER A 159 12.05 -2.15 -1.28
N GLU A 160 11.51 -1.26 -2.12
CA GLU A 160 11.43 -1.44 -3.59
C GLU A 160 12.22 -0.41 -4.41
N GLY A 161 12.79 0.60 -3.76
CA GLY A 161 13.28 1.85 -4.36
C GLY A 161 14.36 1.75 -5.42
N GLU A 162 15.00 0.60 -5.63
CA GLU A 162 16.04 0.45 -6.65
C GLU A 162 15.52 -0.15 -7.97
N LYS A 163 14.30 -0.69 -7.98
CA LYS A 163 13.82 -1.47 -9.13
C LYS A 163 13.24 -0.63 -10.26
N ASP A 164 12.59 0.50 -9.95
CA ASP A 164 12.03 1.40 -10.95
C ASP A 164 12.29 2.87 -10.59
N PRO A 165 13.21 3.55 -11.28
CA PRO A 165 13.58 4.95 -10.99
C PRO A 165 12.42 5.94 -11.16
N VAL A 166 11.47 5.67 -12.08
CA VAL A 166 10.33 6.56 -12.33
C VAL A 166 9.36 6.46 -11.16
N LEU A 167 9.05 5.23 -10.72
CA LEU A 167 8.22 4.97 -9.54
C LEU A 167 8.85 5.61 -8.31
N HIS A 168 10.11 5.34 -8.06
CA HIS A 168 10.83 5.90 -6.93
C HIS A 168 10.73 7.43 -6.89
N THR A 169 10.91 8.08 -8.04
CA THR A 169 10.80 9.55 -8.14
C THR A 169 9.39 10.01 -7.78
N LEU A 170 8.36 9.39 -8.34
CA LEU A 170 6.97 9.74 -8.06
C LEU A 170 6.63 9.59 -6.58
N LEU A 171 6.94 8.43 -6.01
CA LEU A 171 6.63 8.14 -4.60
C LEU A 171 7.39 9.07 -3.65
N THR A 172 8.63 9.43 -3.99
CA THR A 172 9.41 10.41 -3.21
C THR A 172 8.74 11.78 -3.23
N ARG A 173 8.17 12.21 -4.37
CA ARG A 173 7.45 13.48 -4.46
C ARG A 173 6.14 13.47 -3.68
N ILE A 174 5.40 12.37 -3.73
CA ILE A 174 4.17 12.20 -2.94
C ILE A 174 4.51 12.25 -1.43
N ASN A 175 5.58 11.58 -1.00
CA ASN A 175 6.01 11.64 0.40
C ASN A 175 6.42 13.07 0.81
N GLN A 176 7.14 13.81 -0.04
CA GLN A 176 7.52 15.18 0.21
C GLN A 176 6.30 16.10 0.37
N PHE A 177 5.32 15.98 -0.53
CA PHE A 177 4.05 16.70 -0.43
C PHE A 177 3.34 16.40 0.90
N SER A 178 3.25 15.12 1.29
CA SER A 178 2.63 14.71 2.56
C SER A 178 3.35 15.32 3.78
N GLU A 179 4.69 15.33 3.79
CA GLU A 179 5.49 15.92 4.86
C GLU A 179 5.32 17.46 4.94
N ASP A 180 5.33 18.13 3.79
CA ASP A 180 5.17 19.60 3.73
C ASP A 180 3.73 20.01 4.08
N LEU A 181 2.74 19.19 3.73
CA LEU A 181 1.35 19.37 4.15
C LEU A 181 1.18 19.19 5.66
N ALA A 182 1.76 18.13 6.24
CA ALA A 182 1.71 17.88 7.68
C ALA A 182 2.34 19.03 8.49
N LEU A 183 3.37 19.68 7.93
CA LEU A 183 4.06 20.82 8.54
C LEU A 183 3.47 22.19 8.13
N CYS A 184 2.38 22.20 7.38
CA CYS A 184 1.73 23.40 6.85
C CYS A 184 2.71 24.33 6.10
N ARG A 185 3.64 23.77 5.30
CA ARG A 185 4.61 24.53 4.49
C ARG A 185 3.99 25.00 3.17
N VAL A 186 3.01 25.86 3.26
CA VAL A 186 2.14 26.28 2.15
C VAL A 186 2.88 26.68 0.89
N GLN A 187 3.99 27.42 1.04
CA GLN A 187 4.78 27.92 -0.09
C GLN A 187 5.37 26.80 -0.95
N LYS A 188 5.55 25.60 -0.38
CA LYS A 188 6.10 24.43 -1.09
C LYS A 188 5.04 23.55 -1.73
N LEU A 189 3.82 23.54 -1.20
CA LEU A 189 2.78 22.61 -1.62
C LEU A 189 2.43 22.71 -3.10
N ASN A 190 2.40 23.91 -3.67
CA ASN A 190 2.17 24.11 -5.10
C ASN A 190 3.32 23.55 -5.96
N ASP A 191 4.56 23.74 -5.50
CA ASP A 191 5.73 23.19 -6.19
C ASP A 191 5.75 21.66 -6.12
N ASP A 192 5.39 21.08 -4.98
CA ASP A 192 5.28 19.64 -4.78
C ASP A 192 4.22 19.03 -5.69
N LEU A 193 3.03 19.61 -5.75
CA LEU A 193 1.96 19.18 -6.66
C LEU A 193 2.41 19.24 -8.13
N ASN A 194 3.07 20.31 -8.54
CA ASN A 194 3.62 20.43 -9.88
C ASN A 194 4.69 19.36 -10.18
N GLN A 195 5.54 19.02 -9.20
CA GLN A 195 6.54 17.99 -9.35
C GLN A 195 5.94 16.59 -9.44
N ILE A 196 4.85 16.32 -8.69
CA ILE A 196 4.08 15.07 -8.80
C ILE A 196 3.45 14.97 -10.20
N ASP A 197 2.79 16.03 -10.67
CA ASP A 197 2.18 16.06 -12.01
C ASP A 197 3.23 15.81 -13.11
N GLN A 198 4.41 16.44 -13.01
CA GLN A 198 5.51 16.19 -13.94
C GLN A 198 6.04 14.75 -13.88
N ALA A 199 6.11 14.14 -12.70
CA ALA A 199 6.51 12.75 -12.54
C ALA A 199 5.46 11.81 -13.15
N LEU A 200 4.17 12.07 -12.95
CA LEU A 200 3.06 11.33 -13.55
C LEU A 200 3.06 11.42 -15.09
N LYS A 201 3.46 12.54 -15.67
CA LYS A 201 3.58 12.71 -17.13
C LYS A 201 4.69 11.85 -17.75
N LYS A 202 5.70 11.47 -16.98
CA LYS A 202 6.79 10.58 -17.41
C LYS A 202 6.42 9.10 -17.39
N THR A 203 5.25 8.76 -16.88
CA THR A 203 4.78 7.37 -16.78
C THR A 203 4.66 6.73 -18.17
N PRO A 204 5.08 5.46 -18.34
CA PRO A 204 5.01 4.76 -19.62
C PRO A 204 3.58 4.73 -20.17
N LYS A 205 3.42 5.03 -21.46
CA LYS A 205 2.11 5.02 -22.12
C LYS A 205 1.55 3.61 -22.35
N LYS A 206 2.42 2.60 -22.38
CA LYS A 206 2.04 1.20 -22.55
C LYS A 206 2.54 0.41 -21.37
N SER A 207 1.64 -0.36 -20.76
CA SER A 207 2.00 -1.28 -19.68
C SER A 207 2.71 -2.50 -20.28
N GLN A 208 3.96 -2.70 -19.94
CA GLN A 208 4.74 -3.87 -20.31
C GLN A 208 4.78 -4.89 -19.17
N ASN A 209 4.53 -4.43 -17.96
CA ASN A 209 4.53 -5.22 -16.74
C ASN A 209 3.43 -4.76 -15.80
N LEU A 210 3.28 -5.46 -14.69
CA LEU A 210 2.25 -5.17 -13.69
C LEU A 210 2.48 -3.81 -13.01
N THR A 211 3.73 -3.43 -12.77
CA THR A 211 4.10 -2.14 -12.20
C THR A 211 3.62 -0.98 -13.09
N ASP A 212 3.84 -1.04 -14.40
CA ASP A 212 3.36 -0.03 -15.36
C ASP A 212 1.83 0.11 -15.35
N LEU A 213 1.12 -1.01 -15.17
CA LEU A 213 -0.35 -0.99 -15.05
C LEU A 213 -0.79 -0.21 -13.82
N PHE A 214 -0.18 -0.48 -12.67
CA PHE A 214 -0.49 0.21 -11.42
C PHE A 214 -0.15 1.69 -11.48
N PHE A 215 0.96 2.05 -12.09
CA PHE A 215 1.31 3.44 -12.36
C PHE A 215 0.23 4.18 -13.12
N ARG A 216 -0.32 3.56 -14.14
CA ARG A 216 -1.37 4.16 -14.92
C ARG A 216 -2.64 4.36 -14.09
N LEU A 217 -3.04 3.35 -13.32
CA LEU A 217 -4.20 3.45 -12.43
C LEU A 217 -3.99 4.52 -11.35
N LEU A 218 -2.78 4.59 -10.80
CA LEU A 218 -2.41 5.64 -9.85
C LEU A 218 -2.49 7.03 -10.47
N LYS A 219 -1.96 7.19 -11.69
CA LYS A 219 -2.03 8.46 -12.42
C LYS A 219 -3.47 8.91 -12.64
N ASP A 220 -4.32 7.99 -13.08
CA ASP A 220 -5.72 8.30 -13.33
C ASP A 220 -6.43 8.74 -12.03
N ARG A 221 -6.22 8.02 -10.93
CA ARG A 221 -6.77 8.40 -9.62
C ARG A 221 -6.19 9.72 -9.12
N PHE A 222 -4.88 9.91 -9.21
CA PHE A 222 -4.23 11.16 -8.80
C PHE A 222 -4.75 12.35 -9.60
N SER A 223 -4.86 12.20 -10.91
CA SER A 223 -5.37 13.27 -11.78
C SER A 223 -6.82 13.63 -11.48
N THR A 224 -7.63 12.67 -11.03
CA THR A 224 -9.01 12.90 -10.61
C THR A 224 -9.07 13.57 -9.26
N GLU A 225 -8.36 13.04 -8.27
CA GLU A 225 -8.37 13.51 -6.88
C GLU A 225 -7.81 14.93 -6.73
N PHE A 226 -6.73 15.21 -7.45
CA PHE A 226 -6.06 16.51 -7.40
C PHE A 226 -6.40 17.43 -8.58
N ALA A 227 -7.44 17.13 -9.35
CA ALA A 227 -7.84 17.90 -10.53
C ALA A 227 -8.07 19.40 -10.20
N GLU A 228 -8.79 19.68 -9.12
CA GLU A 228 -9.03 21.05 -8.66
C GLU A 228 -7.74 21.75 -8.23
N LEU A 229 -6.92 21.09 -7.46
CA LEU A 229 -5.65 21.62 -6.98
C LEU A 229 -4.69 21.95 -8.13
N LEU A 230 -4.58 21.05 -9.10
CA LEU A 230 -3.70 21.21 -10.27
C LEU A 230 -4.23 22.24 -11.27
N SER A 231 -5.55 22.36 -11.39
CA SER A 231 -6.18 23.31 -12.34
C SER A 231 -6.33 24.73 -11.80
N SER A 232 -6.31 24.90 -10.49
CA SER A 232 -6.66 26.18 -9.83
C SER A 232 -5.54 27.22 -9.90
N GLY A 233 -4.30 26.86 -10.20
CA GLY A 233 -3.18 27.79 -10.27
C GLY A 233 -3.07 28.66 -9.02
N GLU A 234 -3.18 30.00 -9.18
CA GLU A 234 -3.16 30.94 -8.05
C GLU A 234 -4.35 30.77 -7.07
N LYS A 235 -5.43 30.10 -7.49
CA LYS A 235 -6.60 29.80 -6.65
C LYS A 235 -6.52 28.44 -5.96
N ALA A 236 -5.37 27.79 -5.97
CA ALA A 236 -5.19 26.47 -5.38
C ALA A 236 -5.43 26.45 -3.85
N LEU A 237 -5.27 27.57 -3.16
CA LEU A 237 -5.40 27.61 -1.70
C LEU A 237 -6.80 27.25 -1.19
N PRO A 238 -7.92 27.81 -1.70
CA PRO A 238 -9.26 27.38 -1.30
C PRO A 238 -9.52 25.89 -1.58
N ALA A 239 -9.07 25.40 -2.72
CA ALA A 239 -9.19 23.98 -3.07
C ALA A 239 -8.39 23.09 -2.11
N LEU A 240 -7.19 23.52 -1.70
CA LEU A 240 -6.37 22.80 -0.74
C LEU A 240 -7.00 22.78 0.67
N VAL A 241 -7.60 23.88 1.11
CA VAL A 241 -8.34 23.94 2.39
C VAL A 241 -9.50 22.96 2.37
N SER A 242 -10.31 22.96 1.29
CA SER A 242 -11.42 22.02 1.12
C SER A 242 -10.92 20.59 1.12
N TRP A 243 -9.90 20.29 0.34
CA TRP A 243 -9.30 18.96 0.27
C TRP A 243 -8.81 18.47 1.64
N CYS A 244 -8.12 19.32 2.42
CA CYS A 244 -7.72 18.97 3.79
C CYS A 244 -8.91 18.67 4.69
N ALA A 245 -9.99 19.44 4.60
CA ALA A 245 -11.18 19.23 5.40
C ALA A 245 -11.88 17.91 5.04
N ASP A 246 -11.99 17.60 3.76
CA ASP A 246 -12.62 16.39 3.24
C ASP A 246 -11.84 15.11 3.64
N HIS A 247 -10.53 15.26 3.85
CA HIS A 247 -9.65 14.18 4.30
C HIS A 247 -9.43 14.13 5.83
N GLY A 248 -10.25 14.88 6.59
CA GLY A 248 -10.16 14.88 8.06
C GLY A 248 -8.94 15.61 8.64
N MET A 249 -8.15 16.29 7.80
CA MET A 249 -6.98 17.08 8.21
C MET A 249 -7.40 18.49 8.68
N TYR A 250 -8.27 18.56 9.69
CA TYR A 250 -8.89 19.81 10.15
C TYR A 250 -7.89 20.82 10.70
N GLN A 251 -6.82 20.35 11.34
CA GLN A 251 -5.77 21.25 11.84
C GLN A 251 -5.07 21.95 10.69
N GLN A 252 -4.70 21.22 9.64
CA GLN A 252 -4.09 21.77 8.43
C GLN A 252 -5.03 22.73 7.72
N ALA A 253 -6.29 22.32 7.52
CA ALA A 253 -7.32 23.16 6.91
C ALA A 253 -7.49 24.50 7.66
N LEU A 254 -7.58 24.44 8.98
CA LEU A 254 -7.72 25.65 9.81
C LEU A 254 -6.46 26.52 9.78
N THR A 255 -5.27 25.93 9.84
CA THR A 255 -4.00 26.67 9.75
C THR A 255 -3.89 27.38 8.40
N LEU A 256 -4.16 26.66 7.30
CA LEU A 256 -4.17 27.23 5.95
C LEU A 256 -5.20 28.36 5.83
N LEU A 257 -6.39 28.17 6.38
CA LEU A 257 -7.45 29.16 6.36
C LEU A 257 -7.05 30.42 7.14
N CYS A 258 -6.54 30.25 8.35
CA CYS A 258 -6.22 31.38 9.23
C CYS A 258 -5.00 32.18 8.77
N GLU A 259 -3.97 31.50 8.24
CA GLU A 259 -2.71 32.14 7.89
C GLU A 259 -2.70 32.70 6.46
N GLN A 260 -3.32 32.03 5.52
CA GLN A 260 -3.19 32.36 4.09
C GLN A 260 -4.45 32.95 3.48
N MET A 261 -5.64 32.62 3.99
CA MET A 261 -6.89 33.14 3.41
C MET A 261 -7.00 34.67 3.50
N PRO A 262 -6.57 35.36 4.58
CA PRO A 262 -6.60 36.82 4.61
C PRO A 262 -5.79 37.45 3.48
N GLU A 263 -4.59 36.92 3.21
CA GLU A 263 -3.75 37.40 2.12
C GLU A 263 -4.38 37.11 0.76
N TYR A 264 -4.86 35.87 0.57
CA TYR A 264 -5.60 35.48 -0.64
C TYR A 264 -6.80 36.39 -0.94
N VAL A 265 -7.63 36.68 0.08
CA VAL A 265 -8.79 37.56 -0.05
C VAL A 265 -8.36 38.98 -0.41
N CYS A 266 -7.32 39.52 0.22
CA CYS A 266 -6.78 40.82 -0.10
C CYS A 266 -6.30 40.91 -1.55
N GLN A 267 -5.57 39.91 -2.01
CA GLN A 267 -4.97 39.90 -3.35
C GLN A 267 -6.02 39.68 -4.47
N HIS A 268 -7.03 38.82 -4.23
CA HIS A 268 -7.93 38.35 -5.30
C HIS A 268 -9.32 39.02 -5.26
N ILE A 269 -9.75 39.50 -4.09
CA ILE A 269 -11.11 40.02 -3.92
C ILE A 269 -11.13 41.53 -3.69
N PHE A 270 -10.27 42.04 -2.79
CA PHE A 270 -10.32 43.45 -2.40
C PHE A 270 -9.29 44.34 -3.09
N VAL A 271 -8.23 43.74 -3.66
CA VAL A 271 -7.19 44.53 -4.32
C VAL A 271 -7.02 44.01 -5.74
N GLN A 272 -7.35 44.89 -6.69
CA GLN A 272 -6.98 44.56 -8.06
C GLN A 272 -5.45 44.51 -8.17
N PRO A 273 -4.87 43.52 -8.85
CA PRO A 273 -3.43 43.36 -9.03
C PRO A 273 -2.91 44.42 -10.00
N THR A 274 -3.05 45.68 -9.64
CA THR A 274 -2.56 46.85 -10.36
C THR A 274 -1.48 47.54 -9.53
N PRO A 275 -0.52 48.25 -10.16
CA PRO A 275 0.47 49.01 -9.41
C PRO A 275 -0.16 49.95 -8.36
N LYS A 276 -1.26 50.59 -8.69
CA LYS A 276 -2.03 51.46 -7.75
C LYS A 276 -2.65 50.68 -6.59
N GLY A 277 -3.12 49.44 -6.83
CA GLY A 277 -3.64 48.56 -5.79
C GLY A 277 -2.56 48.17 -4.78
N TRP A 278 -1.38 47.84 -5.25
CA TRP A 278 -0.23 47.54 -4.40
C TRP A 278 0.28 48.74 -3.62
N GLU A 279 0.31 49.94 -4.26
CA GLU A 279 0.64 51.20 -3.58
C GLU A 279 -0.37 51.52 -2.48
N TYR A 280 -1.67 51.30 -2.73
CA TYR A 280 -2.72 51.48 -1.74
C TYR A 280 -2.56 50.53 -0.54
N LEU A 281 -2.29 49.25 -0.78
CA LEU A 281 -2.02 48.27 0.27
C LEU A 281 -0.77 48.64 1.09
N ALA A 282 0.31 49.00 0.43
CA ALA A 282 1.55 49.40 1.10
C ALA A 282 1.32 50.65 1.98
N ALA A 283 0.56 51.63 1.49
CA ALA A 283 0.22 52.81 2.26
C ALA A 283 -0.68 52.49 3.49
N GLN A 284 -1.62 51.56 3.36
CA GLN A 284 -2.45 51.11 4.50
C GLN A 284 -1.65 50.31 5.52
N MET A 285 -0.71 49.48 5.08
CA MET A 285 0.19 48.74 5.97
C MET A 285 1.12 49.66 6.77
N GLN A 286 1.60 50.76 6.17
CA GLN A 286 2.44 51.73 6.86
C GLN A 286 1.66 52.61 7.86
N ASN A 287 0.39 52.93 7.57
CA ASN A 287 -0.38 53.89 8.36
C ASN A 287 -1.20 53.30 9.50
N LYS A 288 -1.48 51.99 9.50
CA LYS A 288 -2.34 51.35 10.50
C LYS A 288 -1.89 49.96 10.87
N GLY A 289 -0.73 49.75 11.32
CA GLY A 289 -0.25 48.40 11.69
C GLY A 289 -1.27 47.33 11.29
N CYS A 290 -1.03 46.60 10.28
CA CYS A 290 -1.97 45.78 9.52
C CYS A 290 -3.00 45.08 10.42
N LEU A 291 -4.28 45.41 10.26
CA LEU A 291 -5.39 44.80 11.02
C LEU A 291 -5.44 43.26 10.87
N LEU A 292 -4.78 42.71 9.88
CA LEU A 292 -4.59 41.28 9.65
C LEU A 292 -3.56 40.64 10.60
N TYR A 293 -2.70 41.45 11.23
CA TYR A 293 -1.68 40.98 12.18
C TYR A 293 -2.01 41.27 13.64
N THR A 294 -3.22 41.71 13.95
CA THR A 294 -3.61 42.07 15.33
C THR A 294 -4.18 40.90 16.14
N SER A 295 -4.16 39.68 15.62
CA SER A 295 -4.27 38.52 16.48
C SER A 295 -2.87 38.27 17.05
N PRO A 296 -2.58 38.58 18.33
CA PRO A 296 -1.27 38.27 18.90
C PRO A 296 -1.04 36.76 18.77
N SER A 297 0.06 36.39 18.14
CA SER A 297 0.51 35.01 18.15
C SER A 297 0.56 34.55 19.61
N PRO A 298 0.15 33.31 19.94
CA PRO A 298 0.32 32.78 21.30
C PRO A 298 1.75 32.86 21.84
N ARG A 299 2.72 33.18 20.97
CA ARG A 299 4.15 33.41 21.33
C ARG A 299 4.44 34.85 21.80
N ASP A 300 3.56 35.78 21.49
CA ASP A 300 3.80 37.21 21.84
C ASP A 300 3.18 37.59 23.19
N THR A 301 2.55 36.67 23.88
CA THR A 301 1.94 36.85 25.22
C THR A 301 2.76 36.28 26.37
N ARG A 302 4.09 36.22 26.24
CA ARG A 302 4.98 35.88 27.33
C ARG A 302 5.92 37.01 27.64
#